data_431b4db64c794504f88e69fffeffdc31
#
_entry.id   431b4db64c794504f88e69fffeffdc31
#
_cell.length_a   1.000
_cell.length_b   1.000
_cell.length_c   1.000
_cell.angle_alpha   90.00
_cell.angle_beta   90.00
_cell.angle_gamma   90.00
#
_symmetry.space_group_name_H-M   'P 1'
#
loop_
_entity.id
_entity.type
_entity.pdbx_description
1 polymer ?
#
loop_
_entity_poly.entity_id
_entity_poly.type
_entity_poly.pdbx_seq_one_letter_code
_entity_poly.pdbx_strand_id
1 'polypeptide(L)'
;MKIVKQEQAKEYSIDLNEKNLDFCINEINGRYPEKGYCSNLECEELCYVLEGNGTIYKRDGELFKFKKGDIIFIHKEDIYYWEGSFKLAIVCTPAWNKEQCKLFDE
;
A
#
# COMPACT_ATOMS: atom_id res chain seq x y z
N MET A 1 -17.65 10.78 15.51
CA MET A 1 -17.58 9.46 14.88
C MET A 1 -18.09 9.55 13.44
N LYS A 2 -17.51 8.77 12.54
CA LYS A 2 -17.82 8.83 11.11
C LYS A 2 -17.96 7.42 10.56
N ILE A 3 -18.93 7.19 9.69
CA ILE A 3 -19.11 5.90 9.01
C ILE A 3 -19.06 6.16 7.51
N VAL A 4 -18.16 5.48 6.82
CA VAL A 4 -18.10 5.46 5.35
C VAL A 4 -18.72 4.15 4.90
N LYS A 5 -19.79 4.22 4.15
CA LYS A 5 -20.49 3.02 3.68
C LYS A 5 -19.66 2.34 2.58
N GLN A 6 -19.66 1.02 2.57
CA GLN A 6 -18.90 0.23 1.61
C GLN A 6 -19.24 0.60 0.15
N GLU A 7 -20.50 0.86 -0.14
CA GLU A 7 -20.93 1.23 -1.48
C GLU A 7 -20.42 2.60 -1.94
N GLN A 8 -19.95 3.43 -0.98
CA GLN A 8 -19.36 4.74 -1.28
C GLN A 8 -17.84 4.67 -1.33
N ALA A 9 -17.27 3.57 -0.89
CA ALA A 9 -15.83 3.39 -0.90
C ALA A 9 -15.40 2.91 -2.27
N LYS A 10 -14.46 3.60 -2.86
CA LYS A 10 -13.86 3.16 -4.12
C LYS A 10 -12.81 2.11 -3.81
N GLU A 11 -12.57 1.25 -4.79
CA GLU A 11 -11.66 0.11 -4.63
C GLU A 11 -10.28 0.51 -4.13
N TYR A 12 -9.79 1.64 -4.58
CA TYR A 12 -8.41 2.05 -4.28
C TYR A 12 -8.29 3.21 -3.30
N SER A 13 -9.38 3.85 -2.95
CA SER A 13 -9.29 4.96 -2.01
C SER A 13 -10.62 5.23 -1.34
N ILE A 14 -10.52 5.61 -0.07
CA ILE A 14 -11.66 6.06 0.72
C ILE A 14 -11.26 7.42 1.26
N ASP A 15 -11.98 8.45 0.84
CA ASP A 15 -11.69 9.80 1.31
C ASP A 15 -12.31 9.99 2.69
N LEU A 16 -11.48 9.91 3.71
CA LEU A 16 -11.90 10.15 5.09
C LEU A 16 -11.89 11.62 5.44
N ASN A 17 -11.24 12.44 4.61
CA ASN A 17 -11.04 13.87 4.85
C ASN A 17 -10.37 14.13 6.20
N GLU A 18 -9.39 13.32 6.53
CA GLU A 18 -8.60 13.43 7.76
C GLU A 18 -7.14 13.68 7.39
N LYS A 19 -6.36 14.26 8.33
CA LYS A 19 -4.96 14.61 8.08
C LYS A 19 -3.97 13.57 8.60
N ASN A 20 -4.32 12.88 9.68
CA ASN A 20 -3.37 12.02 10.38
C ASN A 20 -3.51 10.54 10.07
N LEU A 21 -4.58 10.18 9.38
CA LEU A 21 -4.90 8.78 9.16
C LEU A 21 -5.70 8.64 7.88
N ASP A 22 -5.40 7.61 7.12
CA ASP A 22 -6.15 7.29 5.92
C ASP A 22 -6.28 5.78 5.79
N PHE A 23 -7.18 5.36 4.93
CA PHE A 23 -7.46 3.94 4.69
C PHE A 23 -7.74 3.73 3.21
N CYS A 24 -7.24 2.64 2.65
CA CYS A 24 -7.60 2.25 1.30
C CYS A 24 -7.65 0.74 1.15
N ILE A 25 -8.33 0.31 0.10
CA ILE A 25 -8.32 -1.07 -0.37
C ILE A 25 -7.57 -1.04 -1.70
N ASN A 26 -6.57 -1.90 -1.83
CA ASN A 26 -5.74 -1.93 -3.02
C ASN A 26 -5.72 -3.35 -3.59
N GLU A 27 -5.90 -3.46 -4.89
CA GLU A 27 -5.84 -4.75 -5.60
C GLU A 27 -4.74 -4.68 -6.65
N ILE A 28 -3.83 -5.63 -6.61
CA ILE A 28 -2.70 -5.69 -7.52
C ILE A 28 -2.71 -7.04 -8.22
N ASN A 29 -2.64 -6.99 -9.54
CA ASN A 29 -2.51 -8.17 -10.39
C ASN A 29 -1.31 -7.92 -11.31
N GLY A 30 -0.18 -8.54 -10.98
CA GLY A 30 1.08 -8.34 -11.68
C GLY A 30 2.06 -7.56 -10.84
N ARG A 31 2.72 -6.59 -11.44
CA ARG A 31 3.76 -5.80 -10.80
C ARG A 31 3.31 -4.35 -10.59
N TYR A 32 3.61 -3.79 -9.44
CA TYR A 32 3.39 -2.37 -9.18
C TYR A 32 4.57 -1.78 -8.39
N PRO A 33 5.17 -0.66 -8.81
CA PRO A 33 4.91 0.00 -10.10
C PRO A 33 5.33 -0.91 -11.26
N GLU A 34 4.90 -0.59 -12.47
CA GLU A 34 5.18 -1.43 -13.63
C GLU A 34 6.66 -1.64 -13.88
N LYS A 35 7.47 -0.64 -13.54
CA LYS A 35 8.93 -0.73 -13.57
C LYS A 35 9.50 0.09 -12.42
N GLY A 36 10.75 -0.21 -12.06
CA GLY A 36 11.43 0.52 -10.99
C GLY A 36 10.84 0.24 -9.62
N TYR A 37 10.82 1.27 -8.78
CA TYR A 37 10.42 1.15 -7.39
C TYR A 37 9.55 2.33 -6.98
N CYS A 38 8.85 2.18 -5.87
CA CYS A 38 8.11 3.26 -5.24
C CYS A 38 8.53 3.43 -3.79
N SER A 39 8.22 4.58 -3.24
CA SER A 39 8.48 4.89 -1.84
C SER A 39 7.50 5.95 -1.34
N ASN A 40 7.13 5.84 -0.08
CA ASN A 40 6.41 6.89 0.62
C ASN A 40 7.41 7.66 1.47
N LEU A 41 7.58 8.94 1.21
CA LEU A 41 8.60 9.74 1.90
C LEU A 41 8.19 10.15 3.30
N GLU A 42 6.88 10.25 3.56
CA GLU A 42 6.34 10.68 4.84
C GLU A 42 5.44 9.65 5.50
N CYS A 43 4.74 8.84 4.71
CA CYS A 43 3.74 7.91 5.21
C CYS A 43 4.32 6.57 5.61
N GLU A 44 3.75 6.01 6.67
CA GLU A 44 3.94 4.60 7.01
C GLU A 44 2.63 3.89 6.73
N GLU A 45 2.71 2.64 6.29
CA GLU A 45 1.53 1.86 5.93
C GLU A 45 1.49 0.55 6.67
N LEU A 46 0.32 0.25 7.23
CA LEU A 46 0.02 -1.05 7.81
C LEU A 46 -0.96 -1.75 6.90
N CYS A 47 -0.55 -2.88 6.34
CA CYS A 47 -1.32 -3.61 5.34
C CYS A 47 -1.78 -4.95 5.89
N TYR A 48 -3.04 -5.30 5.60
CA TYR A 48 -3.56 -6.62 5.88
C TYR A 48 -3.93 -7.29 4.56
N VAL A 49 -3.43 -8.51 4.34
CA VAL A 49 -3.70 -9.23 3.09
C VAL A 49 -5.06 -9.89 3.17
N LEU A 50 -6.02 -9.33 2.44
CA LEU A 50 -7.41 -9.82 2.42
C LEU A 50 -7.55 -11.07 1.56
N GLU A 51 -6.84 -11.14 0.45
CA GLU A 51 -6.92 -12.24 -0.51
C GLU A 51 -5.59 -12.37 -1.25
N GLY A 52 -5.32 -13.57 -1.75
CA GLY A 52 -4.21 -13.82 -2.65
C GLY A 52 -2.86 -13.95 -1.99
N ASN A 53 -1.83 -13.77 -2.79
CA ASN A 53 -0.44 -13.86 -2.34
C ASN A 53 0.45 -13.06 -3.27
N GLY A 54 1.64 -12.72 -2.79
CA GLY A 54 2.60 -11.99 -3.58
C GLY A 54 3.94 -11.86 -2.87
N THR A 55 4.76 -10.99 -3.40
CA THR A 55 6.09 -10.72 -2.87
C THR A 55 6.35 -9.22 -2.92
N ILE A 56 7.00 -8.71 -1.88
CA ILE A 56 7.57 -7.36 -1.88
C ILE A 56 9.06 -7.53 -2.12
N TYR A 57 9.57 -6.78 -3.10
CA TYR A 57 11.00 -6.74 -3.42
C TYR A 57 11.53 -5.37 -3.04
N LYS A 58 12.45 -5.32 -2.09
CA LYS A 58 13.10 -4.08 -1.69
C LYS A 58 14.32 -3.83 -2.57
N ARG A 59 14.61 -2.57 -2.84
CA ARG A 59 15.75 -2.20 -3.69
C ARG A 59 17.08 -2.65 -3.09
N ASP A 60 17.17 -2.82 -1.77
CA ASP A 60 18.38 -3.31 -1.10
C ASP A 60 18.62 -4.81 -1.28
N GLY A 61 17.70 -5.52 -1.94
CA GLY A 61 17.82 -6.95 -2.22
C GLY A 61 16.99 -7.84 -1.30
N GLU A 62 16.43 -7.32 -0.21
CA GLU A 62 15.52 -8.10 0.62
C GLU A 62 14.21 -8.36 -0.11
N LEU A 63 13.60 -9.50 0.17
CA LEU A 63 12.27 -9.78 -0.33
C LEU A 63 11.44 -10.47 0.75
N PHE A 64 10.13 -10.25 0.69
CA PHE A 64 9.18 -10.80 1.64
C PHE A 64 8.01 -11.41 0.89
N LYS A 65 7.79 -12.69 1.08
CA LYS A 65 6.63 -13.40 0.52
C LYS A 65 5.49 -13.33 1.52
N PHE A 66 4.29 -13.11 1.02
CA PHE A 66 3.11 -13.00 1.86
C PHE A 66 1.91 -13.68 1.23
N LYS A 67 0.91 -13.96 2.06
CA LYS A 67 -0.34 -14.58 1.65
C LYS A 67 -1.48 -14.06 2.49
N LYS A 68 -2.70 -14.44 2.13
CA LYS A 68 -3.91 -14.06 2.86
C LYS A 68 -3.72 -14.25 4.38
N GLY A 69 -4.09 -13.22 5.12
CA GLY A 69 -4.00 -13.19 6.57
C GLY A 69 -2.73 -12.59 7.13
N ASP A 70 -1.73 -12.35 6.28
CA ASP A 70 -0.48 -11.74 6.73
C ASP A 70 -0.64 -10.24 6.91
N ILE A 71 0.16 -9.70 7.83
CA ILE A 71 0.23 -8.26 8.09
C ILE A 71 1.60 -7.78 7.64
N ILE A 72 1.60 -6.68 6.90
CA ILE A 72 2.83 -6.09 6.35
C ILE A 72 2.93 -4.66 6.86
N PHE A 73 4.07 -4.31 7.45
CA PHE A 73 4.34 -2.93 7.85
C PHE A 73 5.39 -2.35 6.92
N ILE A 74 5.05 -1.24 6.26
CA ILE A 74 5.96 -0.54 5.36
C ILE A 74 6.35 0.77 6.03
N HIS A 75 7.64 0.92 6.31
CA HIS A 75 8.19 2.13 6.93
C HIS A 75 8.31 3.23 5.87
N LYS A 76 8.23 4.47 6.31
CA LYS A 76 8.55 5.59 5.42
C LYS A 76 9.95 5.41 4.85
N GLU A 77 10.12 5.84 3.61
CA GLU A 77 11.38 5.77 2.88
C GLU A 77 11.81 4.35 2.45
N ASP A 78 11.06 3.30 2.78
CA ASP A 78 11.27 1.99 2.19
C ASP A 78 11.10 2.11 0.67
N ILE A 79 12.01 1.50 -0.07
CA ILE A 79 12.02 1.54 -1.53
C ILE A 79 11.78 0.12 -2.04
N TYR A 80 10.68 -0.09 -2.75
CA TYR A 80 10.22 -1.43 -3.04
C TYR A 80 9.29 -1.48 -4.25
N TYR A 81 8.98 -2.71 -4.70
CA TYR A 81 7.88 -2.95 -5.62
C TYR A 81 7.13 -4.22 -5.20
N TRP A 82 5.88 -4.29 -5.63
CA TRP A 82 5.02 -5.45 -5.38
C TRP A 82 4.95 -6.31 -6.63
N GLU A 83 4.78 -7.62 -6.44
CA GLU A 83 4.45 -8.53 -7.52
C GLU A 83 3.60 -9.67 -7.01
N GLY A 84 2.53 -10.00 -7.74
CA GLY A 84 1.64 -11.10 -7.39
C GLY A 84 0.19 -10.79 -7.78
N SER A 85 -0.72 -11.48 -7.13
CA SER A 85 -2.15 -11.28 -7.31
C SER A 85 -2.78 -11.28 -5.92
N PHE A 86 -3.17 -10.10 -5.44
CA PHE A 86 -3.60 -9.96 -4.05
C PHE A 86 -4.40 -8.69 -3.83
N LYS A 87 -5.08 -8.66 -2.70
CA LYS A 87 -5.90 -7.53 -2.26
C LYS A 87 -5.51 -7.17 -0.84
N LEU A 88 -5.30 -5.88 -0.60
CA LEU A 88 -4.85 -5.35 0.68
C LEU A 88 -5.85 -4.37 1.25
N ALA A 89 -5.98 -4.39 2.58
CA ALA A 89 -6.55 -3.27 3.32
C ALA A 89 -5.36 -2.53 3.94
N ILE A 90 -5.27 -1.22 3.71
CA ILE A 90 -4.11 -0.43 4.11
C ILE A 90 -4.52 0.74 4.98
N VAL A 91 -3.90 0.85 6.15
CA VAL A 91 -3.97 2.04 7.00
C VAL A 91 -2.70 2.84 6.76
N CYS A 92 -2.85 4.12 6.50
CA CYS A 92 -1.74 5.01 6.18
C CYS A 92 -1.69 6.18 7.19
N THR A 93 -0.53 6.49 7.70
CA THR A 93 -0.35 7.59 8.65
C THR A 93 0.97 8.33 8.37
N PRO A 94 0.97 9.69 8.23
CA PRO A 94 -0.21 10.55 8.08
C PRO A 94 -1.02 10.21 6.83
N ALA A 95 -2.13 10.89 6.62
CA ALA A 95 -2.96 10.64 5.44
C ALA A 95 -2.13 10.76 4.17
N TRP A 96 -2.36 9.84 3.24
CA TRP A 96 -1.61 9.78 1.99
C TRP A 96 -1.87 11.01 1.12
N ASN A 97 -0.81 11.53 0.51
CA ASN A 97 -0.93 12.57 -0.51
C ASN A 97 0.07 12.27 -1.62
N LYS A 98 -0.22 12.78 -2.79
CA LYS A 98 0.55 12.49 -3.99
C LYS A 98 1.98 13.03 -3.93
N GLU A 99 2.19 14.15 -3.29
CA GLU A 99 3.49 14.82 -3.23
C GLU A 99 4.54 14.01 -2.48
N GLN A 100 4.11 13.21 -1.50
CA GLN A 100 5.05 12.39 -0.73
C GLN A 100 5.38 11.05 -1.39
N CYS A 101 4.61 10.65 -2.41
CA CYS A 101 4.87 9.42 -3.14
C CYS A 101 5.95 9.65 -4.20
N LYS A 102 6.98 8.82 -4.19
CA LYS A 102 8.09 8.93 -5.14
C LYS A 102 8.24 7.65 -5.94
N LEU A 103 8.44 7.80 -7.24
CA LEU A 103 8.74 6.68 -8.13
C LEU A 103 10.19 6.78 -8.59
N PHE A 104 10.83 5.64 -8.64
CA PHE A 104 12.21 5.51 -9.11
C PHE A 104 12.22 4.62 -10.35
N ASP A 105 13.02 4.97 -11.35
CA ASP A 105 13.13 4.15 -12.55
C ASP A 105 13.94 2.87 -12.31
N GLU A 106 14.82 2.92 -11.33
CA GLU A 106 15.63 1.77 -10.93
C GLU A 106 15.95 1.77 -9.44
#